data_be75892c5f0f278cb9a87b94d63afdf8
#
_entry.id   be75892c5f0f278cb9a87b94d63afdf8
#
_cell.length_a   1.000
_cell.length_b   1.000
_cell.length_c   1.000
_cell.angle_alpha   90.00
_cell.angle_beta   90.00
_cell.angle_gamma   90.00
#
_symmetry.space_group_name_H-M   'P 1'
#
loop_
_entity.id
_entity.type
_entity.pdbx_description
1 polymer ?
#
loop_
_entity_poly.entity_id
_entity_poly.type
_entity_poly.pdbx_seq_one_letter_code
_entity_poly.pdbx_strand_id
1 'polypeptide(L)'
;VAAQQVLKHQRDMLEAAQAAYELGQRMVTVGNWSKLQLSPVQLAASNARMNLRRAQQAAAQAQANLVKTMGQTGLQDGFALPDQLPAIPVQPMTAAELQKRAEAVRSHLPDAESLRNRALSKSAMNVYWAAHALAQDSQGDILKTREFITEETVLHYNGMLKSVWDLLDEVRNQSQATVDAIGAQRDFWIAETDLQWVLQGGEPDSFVSLGGVGGDTPAAAGH
;
A
#
# COMPACT_ATOMS: atom_id res chain seq x y z
N VAL A 1 -3.75 5.13 -8.62
CA VAL A 1 -4.72 4.16 -8.07
C VAL A 1 -4.42 3.89 -6.61
N ALA A 2 -3.30 3.22 -6.23
CA ALA A 2 -3.01 2.87 -4.83
C ALA A 2 -3.17 4.04 -3.84
N ALA A 3 -2.57 5.20 -4.14
CA ALA A 3 -2.68 6.39 -3.29
C ALA A 3 -4.14 6.88 -3.14
N GLN A 4 -4.98 6.69 -4.15
CA GLN A 4 -6.41 7.02 -4.07
C GLN A 4 -7.18 6.00 -3.24
N GLN A 5 -6.84 4.70 -3.33
CA GLN A 5 -7.42 3.67 -2.46
C GLN A 5 -7.09 3.94 -0.99
N VAL A 6 -5.81 4.26 -0.68
CA VAL A 6 -5.41 4.64 0.69
C VAL A 6 -6.13 5.90 1.15
N LEU A 7 -6.26 6.92 0.27
CA LEU A 7 -6.98 8.14 0.60
C LEU A 7 -8.46 7.88 0.95
N LYS A 8 -9.13 7.04 0.17
CA LYS A 8 -10.52 6.63 0.44
C LYS A 8 -10.60 5.92 1.79
N HIS A 9 -9.75 4.91 2.02
CA HIS A 9 -9.71 4.19 3.29
C HIS A 9 -9.48 5.13 4.50
N GLN A 10 -8.57 6.10 4.39
CA GLN A 10 -8.31 7.04 5.48
C GLN A 10 -9.46 8.04 5.72
N ARG A 11 -10.30 8.31 4.72
CA ARG A 11 -11.55 9.08 4.91
C ARG A 11 -12.56 8.28 5.73
N ASP A 12 -12.76 7.02 5.39
CA ASP A 12 -13.68 6.12 6.08
C ASP A 12 -13.24 5.93 7.54
N MET A 13 -11.94 5.79 7.77
CA MET A 13 -11.35 5.69 9.11
C MET A 13 -11.52 6.98 9.94
N LEU A 14 -11.40 8.15 9.33
CA LEU A 14 -11.65 9.41 10.04
C LEU A 14 -13.13 9.54 10.43
N GLU A 15 -14.05 9.20 9.54
CA GLU A 15 -15.48 9.23 9.83
C GLU A 15 -15.84 8.32 11.01
N ALA A 16 -15.35 7.08 11.01
CA ALA A 16 -15.54 6.14 12.10
C ALA A 16 -14.94 6.65 13.43
N ALA A 17 -13.71 7.20 13.39
CA ALA A 17 -13.06 7.73 14.58
C ALA A 17 -13.75 8.98 15.13
N GLN A 18 -14.32 9.82 14.28
CA GLN A 18 -15.11 10.99 14.69
C GLN A 18 -16.43 10.57 15.36
N ALA A 19 -17.16 9.61 14.77
CA ALA A 19 -18.37 9.06 15.37
C ALA A 19 -18.11 8.45 16.75
N ALA A 20 -17.00 7.69 16.90
CA ALA A 20 -16.59 7.15 18.19
C ALA A 20 -16.27 8.26 19.21
N TYR A 21 -15.60 9.34 18.80
CA TYR A 21 -15.30 10.48 19.67
C TYR A 21 -16.56 11.21 20.11
N GLU A 22 -17.51 11.46 19.22
CA GLU A 22 -18.80 12.08 19.56
C GLU A 22 -19.59 11.22 20.55
N LEU A 23 -19.63 9.90 20.37
CA LEU A 23 -20.23 8.98 21.32
C LEU A 23 -19.55 9.09 22.68
N GLY A 24 -18.22 9.07 22.72
CA GLY A 24 -17.44 9.23 23.93
C GLY A 24 -17.73 10.55 24.67
N GLN A 25 -17.89 11.65 23.95
CA GLN A 25 -18.28 12.94 24.53
C GLN A 25 -19.67 12.88 25.20
N ARG A 26 -20.63 12.23 24.55
CA ARG A 26 -21.97 12.00 25.13
C ARG A 26 -21.89 11.15 26.39
N MET A 27 -21.05 10.10 26.40
CA MET A 27 -20.83 9.25 27.57
C MET A 27 -20.24 10.01 28.75
N VAL A 28 -19.33 10.95 28.50
CA VAL A 28 -18.81 11.85 29.53
C VAL A 28 -19.88 12.81 30.05
N THR A 29 -20.70 13.36 29.14
CA THR A 29 -21.75 14.33 29.54
C THR A 29 -22.81 13.70 30.45
N VAL A 30 -23.15 12.42 30.22
CA VAL A 30 -24.09 11.68 31.09
C VAL A 30 -23.45 11.02 32.29
N GLY A 31 -22.14 11.24 32.50
CA GLY A 31 -21.39 10.76 33.67
C GLY A 31 -20.94 9.29 33.60
N ASN A 32 -21.15 8.60 32.49
CA ASN A 32 -20.74 7.20 32.32
C ASN A 32 -19.23 7.03 32.06
N TRP A 33 -18.58 8.04 31.49
CA TRP A 33 -17.14 8.05 31.24
C TRP A 33 -16.48 9.24 31.96
N SER A 34 -15.23 9.03 32.37
CA SER A 34 -14.33 10.10 32.81
C SER A 34 -13.65 10.75 31.59
N LYS A 35 -13.14 11.97 31.79
CA LYS A 35 -12.29 12.63 30.77
C LYS A 35 -11.07 11.81 30.40
N LEU A 36 -10.50 11.06 31.35
CA LEU A 36 -9.36 10.16 31.08
C LEU A 36 -9.75 9.02 30.15
N GLN A 37 -10.95 8.47 30.29
CA GLN A 37 -11.46 7.44 29.40
C GLN A 37 -11.77 7.98 27.99
N LEU A 38 -12.13 9.25 27.85
CA LEU A 38 -12.34 9.90 26.55
C LEU A 38 -11.03 10.18 25.80
N SER A 39 -9.92 10.43 26.53
CA SER A 39 -8.66 10.89 25.93
C SER A 39 -8.10 9.99 24.82
N PRO A 40 -8.07 8.64 24.94
CA PRO A 40 -7.61 7.77 23.85
C PRO A 40 -8.48 7.85 22.60
N VAL A 41 -9.81 7.98 22.74
CA VAL A 41 -10.73 8.11 21.58
C VAL A 41 -10.50 9.45 20.88
N GLN A 42 -10.27 10.53 21.65
CA GLN A 42 -9.88 11.83 21.10
C GLN A 42 -8.55 11.76 20.36
N LEU A 43 -7.56 11.03 20.91
CA LEU A 43 -6.27 10.81 20.27
C LEU A 43 -6.42 10.01 18.98
N ALA A 44 -7.25 8.96 18.98
CA ALA A 44 -7.56 8.16 17.79
C ALA A 44 -8.15 9.03 16.67
N ALA A 45 -9.13 9.89 16.96
CA ALA A 45 -9.71 10.82 15.99
C ALA A 45 -8.68 11.84 15.47
N SER A 46 -7.77 12.31 16.32
CA SER A 46 -6.70 13.23 15.93
C SER A 46 -5.68 12.55 15.01
N ASN A 47 -5.30 11.29 15.31
CA ASN A 47 -4.40 10.49 14.50
C ASN A 47 -5.04 10.17 13.13
N ALA A 48 -6.31 9.78 13.08
CA ALA A 48 -7.02 9.55 11.84
C ALA A 48 -7.05 10.81 10.95
N ARG A 49 -7.23 12.00 11.54
CA ARG A 49 -7.16 13.28 10.82
C ARG A 49 -5.76 13.55 10.24
N MET A 50 -4.70 13.25 11.00
CA MET A 50 -3.33 13.39 10.50
C MET A 50 -3.06 12.40 9.37
N ASN A 51 -3.48 11.15 9.50
CA ASN A 51 -3.32 10.12 8.47
C ASN A 51 -4.05 10.50 7.18
N LEU A 52 -5.27 11.04 7.29
CA LEU A 52 -5.98 11.55 6.11
C LEU A 52 -5.21 12.67 5.41
N ARG A 53 -4.63 13.63 6.15
CA ARG A 53 -3.82 14.71 5.55
C ARG A 53 -2.59 14.16 4.82
N ARG A 54 -1.91 13.17 5.40
CA ARG A 54 -0.78 12.49 4.75
C ARG A 54 -1.22 11.76 3.48
N ALA A 55 -2.34 11.05 3.52
CA ALA A 55 -2.90 10.38 2.35
C ALA A 55 -3.33 11.36 1.25
N GLN A 56 -3.88 12.52 1.60
CA GLN A 56 -4.20 13.60 0.65
C GLN A 56 -2.93 14.11 -0.04
N GLN A 57 -1.87 14.36 0.72
CA GLN A 57 -0.59 14.80 0.17
C GLN A 57 0.01 13.74 -0.76
N ALA A 58 0.03 12.46 -0.32
CA ALA A 58 0.54 11.37 -1.13
C ALA A 58 -0.26 11.17 -2.44
N ALA A 59 -1.58 11.30 -2.39
CA ALA A 59 -2.43 11.21 -3.58
C ALA A 59 -2.16 12.37 -4.56
N ALA A 60 -2.02 13.61 -4.06
CA ALA A 60 -1.68 14.77 -4.87
C ALA A 60 -0.29 14.63 -5.51
N GLN A 61 0.71 14.13 -4.75
CA GLN A 61 2.05 13.88 -5.26
C GLN A 61 2.05 12.79 -6.34
N ALA A 62 1.33 11.69 -6.12
CA ALA A 62 1.20 10.61 -7.10
C ALA A 62 0.52 11.09 -8.39
N GLN A 63 -0.50 11.95 -8.27
CA GLN A 63 -1.15 12.58 -9.42
C GLN A 63 -0.20 13.50 -10.18
N ALA A 64 0.55 14.36 -9.47
CA ALA A 64 1.53 15.25 -10.08
C ALA A 64 2.64 14.47 -10.82
N ASN A 65 3.13 13.37 -10.22
CA ASN A 65 4.12 12.50 -10.86
C ASN A 65 3.57 11.84 -12.13
N LEU A 66 2.33 11.37 -12.09
CA LEU A 66 1.67 10.79 -13.26
C LEU A 66 1.55 11.81 -14.40
N VAL A 67 1.08 13.04 -14.08
CA VAL A 67 1.00 14.16 -15.01
C VAL A 67 2.36 14.45 -15.65
N LYS A 68 3.40 14.52 -14.82
CA LYS A 68 4.79 14.76 -15.26
C LYS A 68 5.28 13.66 -16.23
N THR A 69 4.94 12.39 -15.94
CA THR A 69 5.38 11.25 -16.74
C THR A 69 4.63 11.15 -18.07
N MET A 70 3.33 11.44 -18.08
CA MET A 70 2.48 11.38 -19.28
C MET A 70 2.60 12.61 -20.18
N GLY A 71 3.18 13.72 -19.71
CA GLY A 71 3.20 14.99 -20.39
C GLY A 71 1.84 15.74 -20.34
N GLN A 72 1.86 17.03 -20.70
CA GLN A 72 0.67 17.90 -20.58
C GLN A 72 -0.50 17.51 -21.51
N THR A 73 -0.25 16.76 -22.58
CA THR A 73 -1.25 16.38 -23.58
C THR A 73 -2.27 15.33 -23.12
N GLY A 74 -1.96 14.54 -22.09
CA GLY A 74 -2.83 13.46 -21.62
C GLY A 74 -3.90 13.87 -20.60
N LEU A 75 -3.90 15.12 -20.13
CA LEU A 75 -4.72 15.57 -19.00
C LEU A 75 -5.87 16.51 -19.34
N GLN A 76 -5.92 17.02 -20.55
CA GLN A 76 -6.98 17.97 -20.95
C GLN A 76 -8.36 17.30 -21.09
N ASP A 77 -8.43 15.96 -21.21
CA ASP A 77 -9.66 15.22 -21.48
C ASP A 77 -10.22 14.43 -20.30
N GLY A 78 -9.77 14.70 -19.06
CA GLY A 78 -10.39 14.08 -17.88
C GLY A 78 -10.22 12.57 -17.85
N PHE A 79 -8.99 12.10 -17.76
CA PHE A 79 -8.71 10.69 -17.71
C PHE A 79 -9.13 10.07 -16.34
N ALA A 80 -9.96 9.05 -16.42
CA ALA A 80 -10.42 8.31 -15.24
C ALA A 80 -9.47 7.15 -14.94
N LEU A 81 -8.95 7.13 -13.71
CA LEU A 81 -8.21 5.99 -13.18
C LEU A 81 -9.19 4.94 -12.65
N PRO A 82 -8.86 3.65 -12.74
CA PRO A 82 -9.64 2.63 -12.06
C PRO A 82 -9.62 2.87 -10.53
N ASP A 83 -10.73 2.52 -9.87
CA ASP A 83 -10.87 2.71 -8.43
C ASP A 83 -9.97 1.80 -7.60
N GLN A 84 -9.59 0.65 -8.16
CA GLN A 84 -8.78 -0.38 -7.49
C GLN A 84 -7.64 -0.86 -8.39
N LEU A 85 -6.55 -1.27 -7.74
CA LEU A 85 -5.48 -1.99 -8.42
C LEU A 85 -6.00 -3.35 -8.92
N PRO A 86 -5.48 -3.87 -10.05
CA PRO A 86 -5.82 -5.20 -10.52
C PRO A 86 -5.45 -6.26 -9.47
N ALA A 87 -6.23 -7.36 -9.44
CA ALA A 87 -5.91 -8.48 -8.55
C ALA A 87 -4.56 -9.09 -8.91
N ILE A 88 -3.83 -9.55 -7.89
CA ILE A 88 -2.54 -10.21 -8.06
C ILE A 88 -2.77 -11.60 -8.66
N PRO A 89 -1.98 -12.03 -9.66
CA PRO A 89 -2.09 -13.37 -10.20
C PRO A 89 -1.84 -14.42 -9.10
N VAL A 90 -2.65 -15.49 -9.10
CA VAL A 90 -2.53 -16.57 -8.10
C VAL A 90 -1.17 -17.27 -8.19
N GLN A 91 -0.62 -17.39 -9.40
CA GLN A 91 0.69 -17.96 -9.64
C GLN A 91 1.58 -16.96 -10.36
N PRO A 92 2.80 -16.73 -9.88
CA PRO A 92 3.76 -15.89 -10.56
C PRO A 92 4.29 -16.60 -11.82
N MET A 93 4.87 -15.83 -12.75
CA MET A 93 5.59 -16.39 -13.89
C MET A 93 6.73 -17.28 -13.41
N THR A 94 6.91 -18.42 -14.07
CA THR A 94 7.94 -19.39 -13.72
C THR A 94 9.34 -18.91 -14.09
N ALA A 95 10.36 -19.39 -13.36
CA ALA A 95 11.75 -19.07 -13.66
C ALA A 95 12.15 -19.47 -15.10
N ALA A 96 11.66 -20.60 -15.60
CA ALA A 96 11.94 -21.07 -16.95
C ALA A 96 11.37 -20.15 -18.03
N GLU A 97 10.15 -19.66 -17.87
CA GLU A 97 9.53 -18.71 -18.80
C GLU A 97 10.28 -17.38 -18.82
N LEU A 98 10.63 -16.85 -17.64
CA LEU A 98 11.35 -15.59 -17.53
C LEU A 98 12.77 -15.70 -18.10
N GLN A 99 13.47 -16.79 -17.85
CA GLN A 99 14.80 -17.04 -18.41
C GLN A 99 14.75 -17.14 -19.94
N LYS A 100 13.78 -17.86 -20.49
CA LYS A 100 13.60 -17.97 -21.95
C LYS A 100 13.36 -16.62 -22.60
N ARG A 101 12.53 -15.76 -22.00
CA ARG A 101 12.29 -14.38 -22.48
C ARG A 101 13.57 -13.53 -22.40
N ALA A 102 14.27 -13.59 -21.28
CA ALA A 102 15.53 -12.87 -21.09
C ALA A 102 16.62 -13.31 -22.08
N GLU A 103 16.71 -14.60 -22.41
CA GLU A 103 17.65 -15.13 -23.40
C GLU A 103 17.31 -14.65 -24.82
N ALA A 104 16.04 -14.62 -25.17
CA ALA A 104 15.59 -14.14 -26.48
C ALA A 104 15.99 -12.67 -26.71
N VAL A 105 15.90 -11.81 -25.67
CA VAL A 105 16.34 -10.41 -25.76
C VAL A 105 17.86 -10.32 -25.86
N ARG A 106 18.57 -11.04 -25.00
CA ARG A 106 20.05 -11.02 -24.98
C ARG A 106 20.69 -11.45 -26.30
N SER A 107 20.05 -12.34 -27.04
CA SER A 107 20.56 -12.78 -28.35
C SER A 107 20.66 -11.66 -29.40
N HIS A 108 20.02 -10.52 -29.13
CA HIS A 108 19.97 -9.37 -30.03
C HIS A 108 20.79 -8.18 -29.53
N LEU A 109 21.38 -8.30 -28.32
CA LEU A 109 22.16 -7.25 -27.68
C LEU A 109 23.67 -7.45 -27.92
N PRO A 110 24.48 -6.36 -27.98
CA PRO A 110 25.94 -6.43 -27.94
C PRO A 110 26.42 -7.10 -26.64
N ASP A 111 27.62 -7.70 -26.67
CA ASP A 111 28.16 -8.49 -25.54
C ASP A 111 28.18 -7.73 -24.19
N ALA A 112 28.57 -6.46 -24.19
CA ALA A 112 28.62 -5.65 -22.98
C ALA A 112 27.20 -5.39 -22.40
N GLU A 113 26.23 -5.09 -23.27
CA GLU A 113 24.83 -4.87 -22.89
C GLU A 113 24.18 -6.18 -22.48
N SER A 114 24.50 -7.30 -23.13
CA SER A 114 24.04 -8.63 -22.79
C SER A 114 24.44 -9.05 -21.36
N LEU A 115 25.69 -8.78 -20.93
CA LEU A 115 26.15 -9.02 -19.58
C LEU A 115 25.41 -8.17 -18.54
N ARG A 116 25.20 -6.87 -18.86
CA ARG A 116 24.44 -5.97 -17.98
C ARG A 116 22.99 -6.41 -17.87
N ASN A 117 22.34 -6.70 -18.98
CA ASN A 117 20.95 -7.20 -18.99
C ASN A 117 20.79 -8.53 -18.23
N ARG A 118 21.81 -9.40 -18.26
CA ARG A 118 21.80 -10.65 -17.46
C ARG A 118 21.73 -10.35 -15.96
N ALA A 119 22.51 -9.40 -15.47
CA ALA A 119 22.50 -9.03 -14.05
C ALA A 119 21.18 -8.35 -13.67
N LEU A 120 20.69 -7.40 -14.49
CA LEU A 120 19.42 -6.72 -14.30
C LEU A 120 18.23 -7.68 -14.34
N SER A 121 18.19 -8.62 -15.31
CA SER A 121 17.13 -9.62 -15.39
C SER A 121 17.06 -10.49 -14.15
N LYS A 122 18.22 -10.94 -13.62
CA LYS A 122 18.26 -11.73 -12.39
C LYS A 122 17.75 -10.93 -11.18
N SER A 123 18.14 -9.67 -11.08
CA SER A 123 17.68 -8.78 -10.00
C SER A 123 16.18 -8.53 -10.11
N ALA A 124 15.68 -8.16 -11.30
CA ALA A 124 14.26 -7.91 -11.55
C ALA A 124 13.40 -9.15 -11.25
N MET A 125 13.84 -10.34 -11.64
CA MET A 125 13.14 -11.60 -11.31
C MET A 125 13.04 -11.84 -9.81
N ASN A 126 14.13 -11.60 -9.07
CA ASN A 126 14.12 -11.77 -7.61
C ASN A 126 13.17 -10.78 -6.94
N VAL A 127 13.18 -9.52 -7.36
CA VAL A 127 12.28 -8.49 -6.83
C VAL A 127 10.82 -8.83 -7.16
N TYR A 128 10.54 -9.28 -8.38
CA TYR A 128 9.20 -9.70 -8.82
C TYR A 128 8.63 -10.83 -7.95
N TRP A 129 9.40 -11.90 -7.73
CA TRP A 129 8.92 -13.01 -6.90
C TRP A 129 8.78 -12.63 -5.43
N ALA A 130 9.70 -11.83 -4.91
CA ALA A 130 9.59 -11.34 -3.53
C ALA A 130 8.37 -10.42 -3.37
N ALA A 131 8.13 -9.52 -4.31
CA ALA A 131 6.95 -8.65 -4.30
C ALA A 131 5.64 -9.44 -4.42
N HIS A 132 5.61 -10.48 -5.27
CA HIS A 132 4.47 -11.37 -5.38
C HIS A 132 4.15 -12.09 -4.05
N ALA A 133 5.17 -12.68 -3.42
CA ALA A 133 5.01 -13.36 -2.14
C ALA A 133 4.51 -12.41 -1.05
N LEU A 134 5.14 -11.23 -0.90
CA LEU A 134 4.73 -10.22 0.07
C LEU A 134 3.29 -9.75 -0.15
N ALA A 135 2.88 -9.56 -1.40
CA ALA A 135 1.54 -9.14 -1.72
C ALA A 135 0.50 -10.24 -1.48
N GLN A 136 0.83 -11.51 -1.74
CA GLN A 136 -0.03 -12.64 -1.39
C GLN A 136 -0.18 -12.80 0.12
N ASP A 137 0.91 -12.78 0.88
CA ASP A 137 0.87 -12.89 2.35
C ASP A 137 0.06 -11.75 2.96
N SER A 138 0.26 -10.51 2.47
CA SER A 138 -0.45 -9.33 2.98
C SER A 138 -1.96 -9.39 2.72
N GLN A 139 -2.40 -9.81 1.54
CA GLN A 139 -3.82 -9.88 1.17
C GLN A 139 -4.49 -11.19 1.62
N GLY A 140 -3.75 -12.30 1.56
CA GLY A 140 -4.27 -13.63 1.86
C GLY A 140 -4.40 -13.86 3.36
N ASP A 141 -3.28 -13.89 4.04
CA ASP A 141 -3.21 -14.33 5.43
C ASP A 141 -3.37 -13.18 6.42
N ILE A 142 -2.59 -12.09 6.23
CA ILE A 142 -2.56 -11.00 7.22
C ILE A 142 -3.88 -10.25 7.25
N LEU A 143 -4.36 -9.77 6.10
CA LEU A 143 -5.58 -8.96 6.05
C LEU A 143 -6.81 -9.76 6.50
N LYS A 144 -6.99 -10.98 6.00
CA LYS A 144 -8.12 -11.84 6.39
C LYS A 144 -8.10 -12.21 7.87
N THR A 145 -6.90 -12.49 8.41
CA THR A 145 -6.76 -12.77 9.84
C THR A 145 -7.09 -11.53 10.68
N ARG A 146 -6.69 -10.34 10.25
CA ARG A 146 -7.04 -9.07 10.92
C ARG A 146 -8.54 -8.78 10.87
N GLU A 147 -9.17 -9.01 9.72
CA GLU A 147 -10.63 -8.89 9.58
C GLU A 147 -11.36 -9.80 10.57
N PHE A 148 -10.97 -11.08 10.64
CA PHE A 148 -11.51 -12.04 11.59
C PHE A 148 -11.31 -11.59 13.05
N ILE A 149 -10.08 -11.16 13.42
CA ILE A 149 -9.80 -10.68 14.79
C ILE A 149 -10.66 -9.46 15.14
N THR A 150 -10.87 -8.56 14.18
CA THR A 150 -11.71 -7.37 14.39
C THR A 150 -13.16 -7.76 14.60
N GLU A 151 -13.71 -8.65 13.78
CA GLU A 151 -15.09 -9.15 13.92
C GLU A 151 -15.29 -9.82 15.28
N GLU A 152 -14.39 -10.71 15.69
CA GLU A 152 -14.45 -11.37 17.01
C GLU A 152 -14.28 -10.35 18.15
N THR A 153 -13.43 -9.34 17.98
CA THR A 153 -13.27 -8.29 18.99
C THR A 153 -14.55 -7.46 19.15
N VAL A 154 -15.29 -7.18 18.06
CA VAL A 154 -16.59 -6.52 18.12
C VAL A 154 -17.62 -7.38 18.86
N LEU A 155 -17.66 -8.69 18.59
CA LEU A 155 -18.55 -9.62 19.30
C LEU A 155 -18.23 -9.69 20.79
N HIS A 156 -16.96 -9.77 21.15
CA HIS A 156 -16.53 -9.77 22.56
C HIS A 156 -16.81 -8.43 23.26
N TYR A 157 -16.65 -7.30 22.55
CA TYR A 157 -17.04 -6.00 23.08
C TYR A 157 -18.54 -5.92 23.36
N ASN A 158 -19.38 -6.37 22.42
CA ASN A 158 -20.83 -6.42 22.62
C ASN A 158 -21.24 -7.37 23.76
N GLY A 159 -20.48 -8.45 23.96
CA GLY A 159 -20.62 -9.37 25.11
C GLY A 159 -20.03 -8.87 26.42
N MET A 160 -19.54 -7.63 26.50
CA MET A 160 -18.85 -7.03 27.67
C MET A 160 -17.58 -7.80 28.12
N LEU A 161 -16.98 -8.60 27.24
CA LEU A 161 -15.77 -9.39 27.52
C LEU A 161 -14.48 -8.62 27.17
N LYS A 162 -14.57 -7.59 26.31
CA LYS A 162 -13.46 -6.71 25.95
C LYS A 162 -13.83 -5.25 26.13
N SER A 163 -12.81 -4.43 26.33
CA SER A 163 -12.98 -2.99 26.47
C SER A 163 -13.09 -2.28 25.13
N VAL A 164 -13.59 -1.05 25.12
CA VAL A 164 -13.58 -0.18 23.95
C VAL A 164 -12.14 0.09 23.46
N TRP A 165 -11.17 0.03 24.36
CA TRP A 165 -9.74 0.25 24.04
C TRP A 165 -9.19 -0.88 23.20
N ASP A 166 -9.51 -2.13 23.54
CA ASP A 166 -9.12 -3.30 22.76
C ASP A 166 -9.71 -3.23 21.35
N LEU A 167 -10.96 -2.76 21.22
CA LEU A 167 -11.61 -2.57 19.93
C LEU A 167 -10.93 -1.46 19.10
N LEU A 168 -10.62 -0.32 19.71
CA LEU A 168 -9.92 0.78 19.03
C LEU A 168 -8.52 0.40 18.56
N ASP A 169 -7.79 -0.37 19.36
CA ASP A 169 -6.47 -0.86 18.99
C ASP A 169 -6.55 -1.86 17.83
N GLU A 170 -7.55 -2.74 17.84
CA GLU A 170 -7.71 -3.69 16.74
C GLU A 170 -8.15 -3.01 15.44
N VAL A 171 -9.08 -2.05 15.49
CA VAL A 171 -9.47 -1.25 14.31
C VAL A 171 -8.26 -0.51 13.73
N ARG A 172 -7.37 0.01 14.58
CA ARG A 172 -6.12 0.64 14.13
C ARG A 172 -5.20 -0.36 13.45
N ASN A 173 -5.03 -1.55 14.03
CA ASN A 173 -4.18 -2.61 13.48
C ASN A 173 -4.72 -3.12 12.14
N GLN A 174 -6.03 -3.32 12.02
CA GLN A 174 -6.68 -3.68 10.76
C GLN A 174 -6.50 -2.58 9.70
N SER A 175 -6.68 -1.31 10.09
CA SER A 175 -6.46 -0.18 9.18
C SER A 175 -5.04 -0.14 8.64
N GLN A 176 -4.04 -0.38 9.50
CA GLN A 176 -2.64 -0.44 9.08
C GLN A 176 -2.42 -1.62 8.12
N ALA A 177 -2.92 -2.81 8.44
CA ALA A 177 -2.82 -3.97 7.56
C ALA A 177 -3.46 -3.73 6.17
N THR A 178 -4.57 -3.00 6.13
CA THR A 178 -5.21 -2.61 4.86
C THR A 178 -4.30 -1.70 4.02
N VAL A 179 -3.69 -0.69 4.65
CA VAL A 179 -2.75 0.22 3.97
C VAL A 179 -1.52 -0.53 3.47
N ASP A 180 -0.98 -1.44 4.29
CA ASP A 180 0.19 -2.25 3.95
C ASP A 180 -0.12 -3.23 2.79
N ALA A 181 -1.31 -3.83 2.77
CA ALA A 181 -1.76 -4.70 1.68
C ALA A 181 -1.92 -3.94 0.35
N ILE A 182 -2.48 -2.71 0.37
CA ILE A 182 -2.54 -1.84 -0.81
C ILE A 182 -1.12 -1.47 -1.28
N GLY A 183 -0.20 -1.20 -0.34
CA GLY A 183 1.20 -0.92 -0.61
C GLY A 183 1.90 -2.10 -1.28
N ALA A 184 1.79 -3.30 -0.72
CA ALA A 184 2.37 -4.52 -1.26
C ALA A 184 1.83 -4.85 -2.67
N GLN A 185 0.52 -4.65 -2.90
CA GLN A 185 -0.09 -4.83 -4.22
C GLN A 185 0.47 -3.82 -5.25
N ARG A 186 0.64 -2.56 -4.85
CA ARG A 186 1.29 -1.54 -5.69
C ARG A 186 2.70 -1.95 -6.06
N ASP A 187 3.48 -2.39 -5.08
CA ASP A 187 4.89 -2.73 -5.25
C ASP A 187 5.07 -3.95 -6.15
N PHE A 188 4.14 -4.91 -6.07
CA PHE A 188 4.09 -6.03 -7.02
C PHE A 188 3.89 -5.54 -8.47
N TRP A 189 2.94 -4.64 -8.72
CA TRP A 189 2.69 -4.15 -10.08
C TRP A 189 3.83 -3.28 -10.63
N ILE A 190 4.54 -2.55 -9.74
CA ILE A 190 5.76 -1.84 -10.12
C ILE A 190 6.85 -2.85 -10.48
N ALA A 191 7.09 -3.85 -9.63
CA ALA A 191 8.11 -4.89 -9.87
C ALA A 191 7.84 -5.68 -11.15
N GLU A 192 6.57 -5.96 -11.48
CA GLU A 192 6.21 -6.60 -12.75
C GLU A 192 6.51 -5.68 -13.94
N THR A 193 6.18 -4.39 -13.83
CA THR A 193 6.47 -3.42 -14.90
C THR A 193 7.97 -3.28 -15.13
N ASP A 194 8.77 -3.19 -14.06
CA ASP A 194 10.23 -3.14 -14.14
C ASP A 194 10.80 -4.41 -14.78
N LEU A 195 10.28 -5.58 -14.38
CA LEU A 195 10.65 -6.86 -15.01
C LEU A 195 10.33 -6.87 -16.50
N GLN A 196 9.13 -6.47 -16.92
CA GLN A 196 8.75 -6.42 -18.32
C GLN A 196 9.64 -5.44 -19.10
N TRP A 197 10.02 -4.31 -18.50
CA TRP A 197 10.92 -3.34 -19.10
C TRP A 197 12.32 -3.92 -19.32
N VAL A 198 12.88 -4.61 -18.34
CA VAL A 198 14.19 -5.29 -18.45
C VAL A 198 14.14 -6.43 -19.46
N LEU A 199 13.02 -7.17 -19.54
CA LEU A 199 12.81 -8.23 -20.52
C LEU A 199 12.60 -7.70 -21.96
N GLN A 200 12.50 -6.39 -22.17
CA GLN A 200 12.49 -5.72 -23.47
C GLN A 200 13.85 -5.05 -23.78
N GLY A 201 14.86 -5.25 -22.92
CA GLY A 201 16.19 -4.65 -23.07
C GLY A 201 16.33 -3.28 -22.41
N GLY A 202 15.32 -2.81 -21.67
CA GLY A 202 15.38 -1.56 -20.93
C GLY A 202 16.17 -1.66 -19.64
N GLU A 203 16.57 -0.50 -19.12
CA GLU A 203 17.30 -0.38 -17.85
C GLU A 203 16.47 0.54 -16.93
N PRO A 204 15.86 0.02 -15.84
CA PRO A 204 15.21 0.87 -14.85
C PRO A 204 16.27 1.61 -14.02
N ASP A 205 15.99 2.86 -13.67
CA ASP A 205 16.89 3.67 -12.82
C ASP A 205 17.10 3.03 -11.43
N SER A 206 16.05 2.41 -10.90
CA SER A 206 16.07 1.64 -9.64
C SER A 206 14.92 0.64 -9.62
N PHE A 207 15.10 -0.46 -8.89
CA PHE A 207 13.99 -1.38 -8.59
C PHE A 207 13.19 -0.90 -7.38
N VAL A 208 11.92 -1.30 -7.33
CA VAL A 208 11.07 -1.01 -6.17
C VAL A 208 11.69 -1.56 -4.88
N SER A 209 11.70 -0.73 -3.84
CA SER A 209 12.15 -1.15 -2.50
C SER A 209 11.01 -1.87 -1.78
N LEU A 210 11.20 -3.14 -1.47
CA LEU A 210 10.22 -3.99 -0.78
C LEU A 210 10.27 -3.84 0.77
N GLY A 211 10.89 -2.79 1.26
CA GLY A 211 10.98 -2.50 2.68
C GLY A 211 10.00 -1.43 3.11
N GLY A 212 8.88 -1.86 3.69
CA GLY A 212 7.97 -1.07 4.54
C GLY A 212 7.56 0.32 4.07
N VAL A 213 6.36 0.73 4.39
CA VAL A 213 5.85 2.10 4.26
C VAL A 213 6.68 3.04 5.15
N GLY A 214 7.79 3.54 4.61
CA GLY A 214 8.70 4.41 5.35
C GLY A 214 9.78 5.01 4.46
N GLY A 215 9.47 6.11 3.79
CA GLY A 215 10.48 7.07 3.36
C GLY A 215 11.08 6.86 1.98
N ASP A 216 10.44 7.45 0.96
CA ASP A 216 11.17 8.14 -0.09
C ASP A 216 12.03 9.23 0.56
N THR A 217 13.22 8.86 1.02
CA THR A 217 14.31 9.83 1.19
C THR A 217 14.86 10.08 -0.20
N PRO A 218 14.72 11.28 -0.77
CA PRO A 218 15.41 11.60 -2.02
C PRO A 218 16.90 11.39 -1.78
N ALA A 219 17.54 10.57 -2.62
CA ALA A 219 18.99 10.43 -2.64
C ALA A 219 19.57 11.84 -2.73
N ALA A 220 20.32 12.22 -1.70
CA ALA A 220 21.08 13.47 -1.70
C ALA A 220 22.03 13.42 -2.90
N ALA A 221 21.83 14.32 -3.85
CA ALA A 221 22.79 14.57 -4.90
C ALA A 221 24.11 14.98 -4.22
N GLY A 222 25.07 14.06 -4.21
CA GLY A 222 26.44 14.35 -3.79
C GLY A 222 27.07 15.33 -4.76
N HIS A 223 27.67 16.35 -4.20
CA HIS A 223 28.55 17.33 -4.87
C HIS A 223 29.82 16.68 -5.39
#